data_e9e266fef79f805112fe7ad2c6a32f1d
#
_entry.id   e9e266fef79f805112fe7ad2c6a32f1d
#
_cell.length_a   1.000
_cell.length_b   1.000
_cell.length_c   1.000
_cell.angle_alpha   90.00
_cell.angle_beta   90.00
_cell.angle_gamma   90.00
#
_symmetry.space_group_name_H-M   'P 1'
#
loop_
_entity.id
_entity.type
_entity.pdbx_description
1 polymer ?
#
loop_
_entity_poly.entity_id
_entity_poly.type
_entity_poly.pdbx_seq_one_letter_code
_entity_poly.pdbx_strand_id
1 'polypeptide(L)'
;MLKNIMTKKLGRIGEIKNLREIWANEASDFTKWLAEEENLNLLSEAVGVDLELIKTEADVGRYSVDILAKESNTERKVVIENQIEPTNHDHLGKVITYAAGHDASLAIWIVRDAKEEHAKAIEWLNDHTDDSIGFFLLEIKVLKIDDSLPAP
;
A
#
# COMPACT_ATOMS: atom_id res chain seq x y z
N MET A 1 54.24 8.92 9.35
CA MET A 1 53.44 8.19 8.36
C MET A 1 51.99 8.69 8.40
N LEU A 2 51.56 9.39 7.40
CA LEU A 2 50.15 9.73 7.22
C LEU A 2 49.40 8.44 6.86
N LYS A 3 48.56 7.94 7.77
CA LYS A 3 47.60 6.88 7.42
C LYS A 3 46.71 7.42 6.30
N ASN A 4 46.78 6.81 5.14
CA ASN A 4 45.88 7.09 4.05
C ASN A 4 44.46 6.68 4.50
N ILE A 5 43.71 7.64 5.03
CA ILE A 5 42.31 7.44 5.36
C ILE A 5 41.60 7.35 4.01
N MET A 6 41.38 6.11 3.53
CA MET A 6 40.54 5.89 2.35
C MET A 6 39.13 6.37 2.67
N THR A 7 38.77 7.52 2.16
CA THR A 7 37.41 8.05 2.27
C THR A 7 36.47 7.11 1.52
N LYS A 8 35.55 6.49 2.21
CA LYS A 8 34.54 5.64 1.58
C LYS A 8 33.68 6.49 0.65
N LYS A 9 33.56 6.06 -0.60
CA LYS A 9 32.63 6.68 -1.56
C LYS A 9 31.21 6.38 -1.12
N LEU A 10 30.37 7.41 -1.05
CA LEU A 10 28.96 7.30 -0.73
C LEU A 10 28.13 7.34 -2.00
N GLY A 11 27.11 6.48 -2.05
CA GLY A 11 26.10 6.50 -3.11
C GLY A 11 25.13 7.66 -3.00
N ARG A 12 24.34 7.87 -4.02
CA ARG A 12 23.27 8.89 -4.08
C ARG A 12 21.93 8.19 -4.16
N ILE A 13 21.01 8.57 -3.27
CA ILE A 13 19.63 8.09 -3.30
C ILE A 13 18.85 8.88 -4.34
N GLY A 14 18.15 8.17 -5.21
CA GLY A 14 17.20 8.73 -6.16
C GLY A 14 15.81 8.09 -6.01
N GLU A 15 14.77 8.82 -6.34
CA GLU A 15 13.39 8.33 -6.35
C GLU A 15 12.93 8.11 -7.77
N ILE A 16 12.30 6.96 -8.03
CA ILE A 16 11.59 6.69 -9.29
C ILE A 16 10.17 7.18 -9.12
N LYS A 17 9.88 8.37 -9.62
CA LYS A 17 8.57 9.03 -9.46
C LYS A 17 7.50 8.47 -10.39
N ASN A 18 7.88 8.03 -11.58
CA ASN A 18 6.95 7.39 -12.49
C ASN A 18 6.87 5.88 -12.20
N LEU A 19 5.96 5.50 -11.33
CA LEU A 19 5.76 4.11 -10.91
C LEU A 19 5.36 3.19 -12.07
N ARG A 20 4.82 3.73 -13.16
CA ARG A 20 4.48 2.97 -14.37
C ARG A 20 5.71 2.42 -15.11
N GLU A 21 6.90 2.92 -14.82
CA GLU A 21 8.15 2.33 -15.32
C GLU A 21 8.45 0.96 -14.68
N ILE A 22 7.92 0.72 -13.48
CA ILE A 22 8.10 -0.54 -12.74
C ILE A 22 6.86 -1.42 -12.90
N TRP A 23 5.69 -0.84 -12.69
CA TRP A 23 4.39 -1.51 -12.79
C TRP A 23 3.55 -0.79 -13.86
N ALA A 24 3.63 -1.27 -15.09
CA ALA A 24 2.93 -0.65 -16.22
C ALA A 24 1.41 -0.72 -16.03
N ASN A 25 0.91 -1.80 -15.45
CA ASN A 25 -0.49 -2.03 -15.15
C ASN A 25 -0.70 -2.24 -13.65
N GLU A 26 -1.67 -1.54 -13.07
CA GLU A 26 -1.96 -1.58 -11.63
C GLU A 26 -2.46 -2.96 -11.18
N ALA A 27 -3.45 -3.51 -11.87
CA ALA A 27 -4.04 -4.79 -11.50
C ALA A 27 -3.15 -6.00 -11.82
N SER A 28 -2.56 -6.05 -13.02
CA SER A 28 -1.76 -7.18 -13.47
C SER A 28 -0.32 -7.17 -12.97
N ASP A 29 0.22 -6.01 -12.64
CA ASP A 29 1.63 -5.87 -12.24
C ASP A 29 1.75 -5.52 -10.76
N PHE A 30 1.23 -4.37 -10.32
CA PHE A 30 1.39 -3.92 -8.94
C PHE A 30 0.62 -4.80 -7.94
N THR A 31 -0.63 -5.08 -8.20
CA THR A 31 -1.46 -5.91 -7.31
C THR A 31 -0.87 -7.32 -7.18
N LYS A 32 -0.40 -7.91 -8.27
CA LYS A 32 0.25 -9.24 -8.22
C LYS A 32 1.56 -9.21 -7.45
N TRP A 33 2.38 -8.18 -7.68
CA TRP A 33 3.62 -8.00 -6.93
C TRP A 33 3.36 -7.88 -5.43
N LEU A 34 2.39 -7.04 -5.03
CA LEU A 34 2.05 -6.84 -3.63
C LEU A 34 1.48 -8.09 -2.97
N ALA A 35 0.74 -8.91 -3.72
CA ALA A 35 0.14 -10.15 -3.23
C ALA A 35 1.15 -11.27 -2.95
N GLU A 36 2.38 -11.16 -3.43
CA GLU A 36 3.46 -12.09 -3.07
C GLU A 36 3.79 -11.94 -1.57
N GLU A 37 4.00 -13.06 -0.91
CA GLU A 37 4.17 -13.12 0.56
C GLU A 37 5.25 -12.15 1.07
N GLU A 38 6.41 -12.13 0.44
CA GLU A 38 7.53 -11.27 0.83
C GLU A 38 7.19 -9.76 0.71
N ASN A 39 6.39 -9.38 -0.31
CA ASN A 39 5.99 -8.00 -0.54
C ASN A 39 4.82 -7.61 0.37
N LEU A 40 3.88 -8.52 0.60
CA LEU A 40 2.80 -8.31 1.56
C LEU A 40 3.34 -8.14 3.00
N ASN A 41 4.45 -8.82 3.32
CA ASN A 41 5.15 -8.65 4.59
C ASN A 41 5.73 -7.24 4.76
N LEU A 42 6.20 -6.59 3.69
CA LEU A 42 6.62 -5.18 3.75
C LEU A 42 5.45 -4.27 4.13
N LEU A 43 4.27 -4.53 3.57
CA LEU A 43 3.06 -3.80 3.95
C LEU A 43 2.68 -4.08 5.41
N SER A 44 2.78 -5.32 5.86
CA SER A 44 2.54 -5.72 7.26
C SER A 44 3.41 -4.92 8.23
N GLU A 45 4.69 -4.78 7.93
CA GLU A 45 5.62 -3.97 8.72
C GLU A 45 5.21 -2.48 8.75
N ALA A 46 4.78 -1.94 7.61
CA ALA A 46 4.37 -0.54 7.51
C ALA A 46 3.11 -0.21 8.31
N VAL A 47 2.13 -1.12 8.35
CA VAL A 47 0.86 -0.91 9.07
C VAL A 47 0.85 -1.49 10.49
N GLY A 48 1.85 -2.29 10.85
CA GLY A 48 1.95 -2.91 12.18
C GLY A 48 0.92 -4.03 12.42
N VAL A 49 0.44 -4.65 11.35
CA VAL A 49 -0.52 -5.77 11.39
C VAL A 49 -0.02 -6.88 10.48
N ASP A 50 0.11 -8.09 10.98
CA ASP A 50 0.51 -9.25 10.18
C ASP A 50 -0.61 -9.64 9.22
N LEU A 51 -0.35 -9.49 7.92
CA LEU A 51 -1.31 -9.73 6.85
C LEU A 51 -1.09 -11.10 6.20
N GLU A 52 -2.18 -11.79 5.97
CA GLU A 52 -2.22 -13.06 5.25
C GLU A 52 -3.16 -12.92 4.05
N LEU A 53 -2.67 -13.25 2.85
CA LEU A 53 -3.48 -13.18 1.63
C LEU A 53 -4.62 -14.18 1.66
N ILE A 54 -5.84 -13.71 1.34
CA ILE A 54 -6.98 -14.58 1.06
C ILE A 54 -7.13 -14.72 -0.46
N LYS A 55 -7.27 -13.61 -1.17
CA LYS A 55 -7.53 -13.61 -2.62
C LYS A 55 -7.22 -12.24 -3.23
N THR A 56 -6.70 -12.24 -4.45
CA THR A 56 -6.70 -11.05 -5.31
C THR A 56 -8.00 -10.96 -6.08
N GLU A 57 -8.40 -9.76 -6.48
CA GLU A 57 -9.63 -9.49 -7.24
C GLU A 57 -10.85 -10.16 -6.59
N ALA A 58 -11.05 -9.92 -5.30
CA ALA A 58 -12.14 -10.52 -4.53
C ALA A 58 -13.46 -9.78 -4.78
N ASP A 59 -14.52 -10.52 -5.11
CA ASP A 59 -15.80 -9.96 -5.50
C ASP A 59 -16.48 -9.16 -4.37
N VAL A 60 -17.04 -8.01 -4.74
CA VAL A 60 -17.96 -7.19 -3.95
C VAL A 60 -19.15 -6.84 -4.86
N GLY A 61 -20.18 -7.67 -4.86
CA GLY A 61 -21.25 -7.56 -5.84
C GLY A 61 -20.71 -7.73 -7.26
N ARG A 62 -20.89 -6.73 -8.12
CA ARG A 62 -20.33 -6.68 -9.49
C ARG A 62 -18.95 -6.01 -9.57
N TYR A 63 -18.42 -5.58 -8.45
CA TYR A 63 -17.07 -4.99 -8.34
C TYR A 63 -16.13 -5.97 -7.69
N SER A 64 -14.86 -5.62 -7.65
CA SER A 64 -13.85 -6.40 -6.93
C SER A 64 -12.86 -5.49 -6.22
N VAL A 65 -12.43 -5.89 -5.04
CA VAL A 65 -11.32 -5.26 -4.34
C VAL A 65 -10.01 -5.88 -4.83
N ASP A 66 -8.96 -5.07 -4.96
CA ASP A 66 -7.68 -5.55 -5.49
C ASP A 66 -7.10 -6.70 -4.68
N ILE A 67 -7.04 -6.57 -3.36
CA ILE A 67 -6.58 -7.62 -2.46
C ILE A 67 -7.52 -7.74 -1.26
N LEU A 68 -7.99 -8.95 -1.01
CA LEU A 68 -8.59 -9.36 0.24
C LEU A 68 -7.58 -10.15 1.05
N ALA A 69 -7.28 -9.67 2.23
CA ALA A 69 -6.39 -10.30 3.21
C ALA A 69 -7.12 -10.49 4.54
N LYS A 70 -6.42 -11.04 5.50
CA LYS A 70 -6.84 -11.08 6.90
C LYS A 70 -5.65 -10.80 7.81
N GLU A 71 -5.93 -10.40 9.03
CA GLU A 71 -4.95 -10.39 10.10
C GLU A 71 -4.62 -11.83 10.47
N SER A 72 -3.34 -12.19 10.45
CA SER A 72 -2.87 -13.58 10.73
C SER A 72 -3.41 -14.11 12.03
N ASN A 73 -3.77 -15.39 12.07
CA ASN A 73 -4.34 -16.07 13.22
C ASN A 73 -5.68 -15.51 13.72
N THR A 74 -6.38 -14.77 12.89
CA THR A 74 -7.73 -14.25 13.17
C THR A 74 -8.62 -14.43 11.95
N GLU A 75 -9.92 -14.16 12.09
CA GLU A 75 -10.88 -14.06 10.98
C GLU A 75 -11.14 -12.60 10.58
N ARG A 76 -10.36 -11.64 11.11
CA ARG A 76 -10.52 -10.21 10.83
C ARG A 76 -10.03 -9.91 9.41
N LYS A 77 -10.96 -9.52 8.55
CA LYS A 77 -10.68 -9.23 7.14
C LYS A 77 -10.05 -7.85 6.96
N VAL A 78 -9.18 -7.78 5.98
CA VAL A 78 -8.49 -6.57 5.55
C VAL A 78 -8.71 -6.40 4.05
N VAL A 79 -9.19 -5.25 3.64
CA VAL A 79 -9.28 -4.88 2.22
C VAL A 79 -8.14 -3.94 1.86
N ILE A 80 -7.52 -4.18 0.70
CA ILE A 80 -6.42 -3.37 0.20
C ILE A 80 -6.79 -2.91 -1.20
N GLU A 81 -6.82 -1.59 -1.40
CA GLU A 81 -7.08 -0.95 -2.68
C GLU A 81 -5.82 -0.25 -3.15
N ASN A 82 -5.39 -0.55 -4.37
CA ASN A 82 -4.17 -0.05 -4.98
C ASN A 82 -4.46 1.04 -6.00
N GLN A 83 -3.77 2.17 -5.84
CA GLN A 83 -3.86 3.28 -6.77
C GLN A 83 -2.48 3.88 -6.96
N ILE A 84 -1.71 3.42 -7.95
CA ILE A 84 -0.38 3.99 -8.24
C ILE A 84 -0.47 5.34 -8.98
N GLU A 85 -1.41 6.14 -8.58
CA GLU A 85 -1.78 7.47 -9.02
C GLU A 85 -2.05 8.37 -7.81
N PRO A 86 -2.20 9.71 -7.97
CA PRO A 86 -2.70 10.55 -6.90
C PRO A 86 -4.10 10.14 -6.43
N THR A 87 -4.41 10.33 -5.16
CA THR A 87 -5.73 10.05 -4.59
C THR A 87 -6.85 10.75 -5.36
N ASN A 88 -8.01 10.11 -5.44
CA ASN A 88 -9.25 10.68 -5.99
C ASN A 88 -10.48 10.18 -5.24
N HIS A 89 -11.62 10.81 -5.52
CA HIS A 89 -12.89 10.47 -4.87
C HIS A 89 -13.40 9.09 -5.26
N ASP A 90 -13.13 8.64 -6.48
CA ASP A 90 -13.54 7.32 -6.97
C ASP A 90 -12.92 6.21 -6.11
N HIS A 91 -11.61 6.26 -5.88
CA HIS A 91 -10.93 5.28 -5.04
C HIS A 91 -11.30 5.41 -3.56
N LEU A 92 -11.52 6.61 -3.03
CA LEU A 92 -12.04 6.77 -1.68
C LEU A 92 -13.38 6.06 -1.52
N GLY A 93 -14.28 6.22 -2.48
CA GLY A 93 -15.55 5.51 -2.51
C GLY A 93 -15.40 3.99 -2.58
N LYS A 94 -14.47 3.49 -3.38
CA LYS A 94 -14.13 2.07 -3.47
C LYS A 94 -13.64 1.51 -2.14
N VAL A 95 -12.71 2.18 -1.47
CA VAL A 95 -12.17 1.77 -0.16
C VAL A 95 -13.30 1.57 0.86
N ILE A 96 -14.21 2.51 0.96
CA ILE A 96 -15.35 2.45 1.89
C ILE A 96 -16.32 1.34 1.47
N THR A 97 -16.69 1.28 0.19
CA THR A 97 -17.63 0.29 -0.35
C THR A 97 -17.14 -1.13 -0.16
N TYR A 98 -15.84 -1.37 -0.41
CA TYR A 98 -15.27 -2.72 -0.31
C TYR A 98 -15.05 -3.14 1.14
N ALA A 99 -14.67 -2.20 2.01
CA ALA A 99 -14.61 -2.46 3.45
C ALA A 99 -15.97 -2.89 4.00
N ALA A 100 -17.03 -2.19 3.63
CA ALA A 100 -18.40 -2.53 4.02
C ALA A 100 -18.84 -3.88 3.44
N GLY A 101 -18.54 -4.14 2.15
CA GLY A 101 -18.95 -5.38 1.46
C GLY A 101 -18.32 -6.64 2.04
N HIS A 102 -17.11 -6.56 2.57
CA HIS A 102 -16.42 -7.67 3.21
C HIS A 102 -16.51 -7.67 4.73
N ASP A 103 -17.20 -6.70 5.33
CA ASP A 103 -17.21 -6.49 6.80
C ASP A 103 -15.77 -6.46 7.35
N ALA A 104 -14.92 -5.67 6.70
CA ALA A 104 -13.51 -5.60 7.02
C ALA A 104 -13.25 -4.85 8.33
N SER A 105 -12.22 -5.28 9.06
CA SER A 105 -11.74 -4.59 10.27
C SER A 105 -10.67 -3.55 9.95
N LEU A 106 -10.10 -3.61 8.74
CA LEU A 106 -9.05 -2.71 8.29
C LEU A 106 -9.19 -2.48 6.78
N ALA A 107 -9.11 -1.24 6.37
CA ALA A 107 -9.06 -0.83 4.98
C ALA A 107 -7.75 -0.08 4.71
N ILE A 108 -6.97 -0.57 3.74
CA ILE A 108 -5.68 -0.01 3.37
C ILE A 108 -5.79 0.53 1.95
N TRP A 109 -5.48 1.80 1.78
CA TRP A 109 -5.42 2.46 0.49
C TRP A 109 -3.99 2.85 0.18
N ILE A 110 -3.40 2.25 -0.86
CA ILE A 110 -2.03 2.51 -1.29
C ILE A 110 -2.05 3.40 -2.52
N VAL A 111 -1.35 4.53 -2.45
CA VAL A 111 -1.35 5.56 -3.49
C VAL A 111 0.07 5.99 -3.84
N ARG A 112 0.24 6.63 -5.00
CA ARG A 112 1.48 7.33 -5.33
C ARG A 112 1.61 8.64 -4.54
N ASP A 113 0.55 9.44 -4.51
CA ASP A 113 0.50 10.72 -3.83
C ASP A 113 -0.84 10.89 -3.09
N ALA A 114 -0.79 11.15 -1.80
CA ALA A 114 -1.96 11.44 -0.98
C ALA A 114 -2.23 12.94 -0.98
N LYS A 115 -3.33 13.36 -1.62
CA LYS A 115 -3.80 14.75 -1.54
C LYS A 115 -4.29 15.04 -0.14
N GLU A 116 -4.05 16.27 0.34
CA GLU A 116 -4.40 16.69 1.70
C GLU A 116 -5.88 16.47 2.02
N GLU A 117 -6.78 16.75 1.06
CA GLU A 117 -8.23 16.58 1.23
C GLU A 117 -8.62 15.12 1.49
N HIS A 118 -7.96 14.18 0.82
CA HIS A 118 -8.21 12.74 1.02
C HIS A 118 -7.56 12.22 2.30
N ALA A 119 -6.37 12.71 2.66
CA ALA A 119 -5.75 12.40 3.94
C ALA A 119 -6.63 12.85 5.11
N LYS A 120 -7.19 14.07 5.05
CA LYS A 120 -8.16 14.57 6.03
C LYS A 120 -9.44 13.74 6.07
N ALA A 121 -9.92 13.26 4.92
CA ALA A 121 -11.08 12.37 4.87
C ALA A 121 -10.82 11.04 5.59
N ILE A 122 -9.64 10.46 5.43
CA ILE A 122 -9.24 9.23 6.14
C ILE A 122 -9.11 9.49 7.65
N GLU A 123 -8.49 10.57 8.08
CA GLU A 123 -8.45 10.97 9.49
C GLU A 123 -9.86 11.11 10.06
N TRP A 124 -10.74 11.81 9.34
CA TRP A 124 -12.12 12.00 9.75
C TRP A 124 -12.88 10.69 9.89
N LEU A 125 -12.68 9.72 8.97
CA LEU A 125 -13.26 8.39 9.07
C LEU A 125 -12.78 7.66 10.33
N ASN A 126 -11.48 7.69 10.62
CA ASN A 126 -10.93 7.08 11.82
C ASN A 126 -11.46 7.70 13.12
N ASP A 127 -11.71 9.02 13.12
CA ASP A 127 -12.24 9.72 14.28
C ASP A 127 -13.74 9.50 14.50
N HIS A 128 -14.49 9.14 13.45
CA HIS A 128 -15.97 9.06 13.47
C HIS A 128 -16.51 7.65 13.26
N THR A 129 -15.64 6.64 13.17
CA THR A 129 -16.00 5.22 13.22
C THR A 129 -15.57 4.64 14.57
N ASP A 130 -16.15 3.52 14.95
CA ASP A 130 -15.73 2.83 16.17
C ASP A 130 -14.49 1.96 15.93
N ASP A 131 -14.01 1.28 16.96
CA ASP A 131 -12.79 0.46 16.92
C ASP A 131 -12.93 -0.83 16.07
N SER A 132 -14.10 -1.08 15.48
CA SER A 132 -14.32 -2.24 14.62
C SER A 132 -13.72 -2.10 13.23
N ILE A 133 -13.41 -0.88 12.81
CA ILE A 133 -12.79 -0.57 11.51
C ILE A 133 -11.71 0.50 11.65
N GLY A 134 -10.57 0.28 11.02
CA GLY A 134 -9.50 1.27 10.86
C GLY A 134 -9.19 1.51 9.39
N PHE A 135 -8.74 2.71 9.07
CA PHE A 135 -8.35 3.11 7.71
C PHE A 135 -6.89 3.55 7.67
N PHE A 136 -6.13 3.05 6.70
CA PHE A 136 -4.79 3.51 6.38
C PHE A 136 -4.74 4.10 4.97
N LEU A 137 -4.05 5.21 4.84
CA LEU A 137 -3.66 5.79 3.56
C LEU A 137 -2.13 5.81 3.52
N LEU A 138 -1.53 5.06 2.59
CA LEU A 138 -0.09 4.95 2.45
C LEU A 138 0.37 5.43 1.09
N GLU A 139 1.45 6.19 1.07
CA GLU A 139 2.17 6.51 -0.15
C GLU A 139 3.25 5.45 -0.40
N ILE A 140 3.24 4.86 -1.59
CA ILE A 140 4.34 4.00 -2.03
C ILE A 140 5.39 4.84 -2.74
N LYS A 141 6.64 4.68 -2.33
CA LYS A 141 7.80 5.30 -2.98
C LYS A 141 8.78 4.20 -3.39
N VAL A 142 9.43 4.39 -4.52
CA VAL A 142 10.46 3.49 -5.02
C VAL A 142 11.77 4.25 -5.12
N LEU A 143 12.77 3.77 -4.41
CA LEU A 143 14.08 4.38 -4.30
C LEU A 143 15.15 3.49 -4.93
N LYS A 144 16.26 4.11 -5.31
CA LYS A 144 17.48 3.40 -5.68
C LYS A 144 18.70 4.17 -5.23
N ILE A 145 19.81 3.49 -5.08
CA ILE A 145 21.13 4.08 -4.83
C ILE A 145 21.94 3.92 -6.11
N ASP A 146 22.31 5.06 -6.75
CA ASP A 146 23.00 5.07 -8.04
C ASP A 146 22.28 4.13 -9.06
N ASP A 147 22.95 3.10 -9.57
CA ASP A 147 22.42 2.13 -10.52
C ASP A 147 21.96 0.82 -9.87
N SER A 148 21.65 0.83 -8.57
CA SER A 148 21.12 -0.34 -7.87
C SER A 148 19.74 -0.77 -8.41
N LEU A 149 19.31 -1.95 -8.03
CA LEU A 149 17.91 -2.35 -8.21
C LEU A 149 17.00 -1.40 -7.43
N PRO A 150 15.84 -1.02 -7.98
CA PRO A 150 14.84 -0.26 -7.24
C PRO A 150 14.32 -1.02 -6.03
N ALA A 151 14.01 -0.28 -4.95
CA ALA A 151 13.40 -0.84 -3.74
C ALA A 151 12.22 0.02 -3.30
N PRO A 152 11.07 -0.58 -2.98
CA PRO A 152 9.89 0.13 -2.49
C PRO A 152 10.03 0.56 -1.03
#